data_d602e3bb73393004d1981bc7e7a52f06
#
_entry.id   d602e3bb73393004d1981bc7e7a52f06
#
_cell.length_a   1.000
_cell.length_b   1.000
_cell.length_c   1.000
_cell.angle_alpha   90.00
_cell.angle_beta   90.00
_cell.angle_gamma   90.00
#
_symmetry.space_group_name_H-M   'P 1'
#
loop_
_entity.id
_entity.type
_entity.pdbx_description
1 polymer ?
#
loop_
_entity_poly.entity_id
_entity_poly.type
_entity_poly.pdbx_seq_one_letter_code
_entity_poly.pdbx_strand_id
1 'polypeptide(L)'
;YSPGDPAGIGPDLFLSLLNENFFRFIKANVVCIGDHELFASRAEKLGYSFEINTFTDINDVNEKVGCLEIIKCPDISCGRLNAINSEYVIKNLDFGIDTCVNSKDIGLVTGPISKENIIEGGYSFSGHTERIMEKTNSDDVLMLLASERLKVALATTHIPLNKVSESITTDLIINKVKILNHELKSKFNIEKPKISLLGLNPHAGEGGKLGKEEIEIIIP
;
A
#
# COMPACT_ATOMS: atom_id res chain seq x y z
N TYR A 1 -9.62 -0.92 4.80
CA TYR A 1 -9.25 0.11 3.83
C TYR A 1 -8.97 1.43 4.54
N SER A 2 -7.79 1.99 4.36
CA SER A 2 -7.43 3.36 4.77
C SER A 2 -7.54 4.27 3.54
N PRO A 3 -8.53 5.17 3.46
CA PRO A 3 -8.86 5.91 2.23
C PRO A 3 -7.84 6.99 1.84
N GLY A 4 -6.88 7.30 2.71
CA GLY A 4 -5.90 8.35 2.48
C GLY A 4 -6.44 9.75 2.78
N ASP A 5 -6.11 10.74 1.94
CA ASP A 5 -6.53 12.13 2.18
C ASP A 5 -8.06 12.27 2.08
N PRO A 6 -8.74 12.82 3.11
CA PRO A 6 -10.19 12.96 3.12
C PRO A 6 -10.71 13.94 2.06
N ALA A 7 -9.88 14.88 1.59
CA ALA A 7 -10.21 15.78 0.48
C ALA A 7 -9.94 15.14 -0.90
N GLY A 8 -9.27 14.00 -0.92
CA GLY A 8 -8.90 13.27 -2.14
C GLY A 8 -9.99 12.34 -2.67
N ILE A 9 -9.60 11.47 -3.60
CA ILE A 9 -10.48 10.52 -4.30
C ILE A 9 -10.74 9.24 -3.50
N GLY A 10 -9.94 8.94 -2.47
CA GLY A 10 -10.05 7.67 -1.73
C GLY A 10 -11.42 7.40 -1.11
N PRO A 11 -12.06 8.37 -0.43
CA PRO A 11 -13.43 8.23 0.04
C PRO A 11 -14.42 7.94 -1.09
N ASP A 12 -14.30 8.62 -2.24
CA ASP A 12 -15.20 8.46 -3.38
C ASP A 12 -15.09 7.07 -4.00
N LEU A 13 -13.88 6.52 -4.09
CA LEU A 13 -13.65 5.17 -4.59
C LEU A 13 -14.36 4.12 -3.73
N PHE A 14 -14.25 4.22 -2.40
CA PHE A 14 -14.95 3.34 -1.49
C PHE A 14 -16.47 3.42 -1.66
N LEU A 15 -17.01 4.63 -1.69
CA LEU A 15 -18.45 4.88 -1.85
C LEU A 15 -18.97 4.41 -3.20
N SER A 16 -18.22 4.59 -4.29
CA SER A 16 -18.60 4.10 -5.62
C SER A 16 -18.65 2.59 -5.67
N LEU A 17 -17.66 1.90 -5.10
CA LEU A 17 -17.65 0.43 -5.02
C LEU A 17 -18.78 -0.11 -4.14
N LEU A 18 -19.14 0.62 -3.08
CA LEU A 18 -20.29 0.29 -2.24
C LEU A 18 -21.61 0.44 -3.00
N ASN A 19 -21.77 1.56 -3.73
CA ASN A 19 -22.95 1.82 -4.54
C ASN A 19 -23.12 0.80 -5.67
N GLU A 20 -22.04 0.31 -6.27
CA GLU A 20 -22.05 -0.75 -7.28
C GLU A 20 -22.22 -2.16 -6.68
N ASN A 21 -22.35 -2.25 -5.36
CA ASN A 21 -22.40 -3.52 -4.64
C ASN A 21 -21.21 -4.46 -4.96
N PHE A 22 -20.04 -3.87 -5.24
CA PHE A 22 -18.83 -4.59 -5.65
C PHE A 22 -18.32 -5.53 -4.55
N PHE A 23 -18.44 -5.13 -3.28
CA PHE A 23 -17.92 -5.89 -2.15
C PHE A 23 -18.56 -7.26 -1.95
N ARG A 24 -19.71 -7.53 -2.57
CA ARG A 24 -20.33 -8.89 -2.60
C ARG A 24 -19.43 -9.95 -3.22
N PHE A 25 -18.53 -9.54 -4.15
CA PHE A 25 -17.62 -10.45 -4.84
C PHE A 25 -16.35 -10.74 -4.03
N ILE A 26 -16.08 -9.96 -2.98
CA ILE A 26 -14.91 -10.13 -2.12
C ILE A 26 -15.27 -11.14 -1.03
N LYS A 27 -14.41 -12.12 -0.76
CA LYS A 27 -14.69 -13.15 0.26
C LYS A 27 -14.47 -12.65 1.71
N ALA A 28 -13.75 -11.55 1.89
CA ALA A 28 -13.50 -10.93 3.19
C ALA A 28 -14.54 -9.85 3.53
N ASN A 29 -14.70 -9.50 4.80
CA ASN A 29 -15.37 -8.27 5.21
C ASN A 29 -14.49 -7.07 4.91
N VAL A 30 -15.10 -5.94 4.60
CA VAL A 30 -14.38 -4.71 4.22
C VAL A 30 -14.72 -3.59 5.21
N VAL A 31 -13.71 -3.13 5.95
CA VAL A 31 -13.86 -2.03 6.90
C VAL A 31 -13.11 -0.82 6.36
N CYS A 32 -13.81 0.29 6.17
CA CYS A 32 -13.21 1.57 5.84
C CYS A 32 -12.88 2.33 7.14
N ILE A 33 -11.61 2.67 7.32
CA ILE A 33 -11.17 3.42 8.49
C ILE A 33 -11.36 4.90 8.21
N GLY A 34 -12.27 5.54 8.96
CA GLY A 34 -12.52 6.97 8.77
C GLY A 34 -13.81 7.46 9.42
N ASP A 35 -14.01 8.75 9.34
CA ASP A 35 -15.16 9.44 9.92
C ASP A 35 -16.45 9.13 9.13
N HIS A 36 -17.45 8.64 9.80
CA HIS A 36 -18.76 8.33 9.21
C HIS A 36 -19.43 9.57 8.59
N GLU A 37 -19.34 10.73 9.24
CA GLU A 37 -19.96 11.97 8.74
C GLU A 37 -19.31 12.44 7.43
N LEU A 38 -17.98 12.25 7.29
CA LEU A 38 -17.29 12.46 6.03
C LEU A 38 -17.89 11.61 4.91
N PHE A 39 -18.05 10.31 5.15
CA PHE A 39 -18.59 9.39 4.12
C PHE A 39 -20.05 9.68 3.80
N ALA A 40 -20.88 10.01 4.81
CA ALA A 40 -22.27 10.36 4.59
C ALA A 40 -22.40 11.64 3.72
N SER A 41 -21.66 12.69 4.06
CA SER A 41 -21.64 13.94 3.29
C SER A 41 -21.13 13.74 1.86
N ARG A 42 -20.11 12.85 1.67
CA ARG A 42 -19.59 12.53 0.34
C ARG A 42 -20.58 11.71 -0.49
N ALA A 43 -21.26 10.73 0.12
CA ALA A 43 -22.29 9.94 -0.54
C ALA A 43 -23.43 10.82 -1.05
N GLU A 44 -23.89 11.78 -0.23
CA GLU A 44 -24.93 12.75 -0.63
C GLU A 44 -24.47 13.59 -1.84
N LYS A 45 -23.24 14.11 -1.83
CA LYS A 45 -22.67 14.86 -2.95
C LYS A 45 -22.53 14.05 -4.25
N LEU A 46 -22.31 12.74 -4.13
CA LEU A 46 -22.24 11.80 -5.26
C LEU A 46 -23.62 11.32 -5.71
N GLY A 47 -24.70 11.72 -5.02
CA GLY A 47 -26.05 11.28 -5.32
C GLY A 47 -26.35 9.84 -4.91
N TYR A 48 -25.60 9.30 -3.96
CA TYR A 48 -25.79 7.96 -3.42
C TYR A 48 -26.70 7.98 -2.20
N SER A 49 -27.58 6.99 -2.10
CA SER A 49 -28.54 6.83 -1.00
C SER A 49 -28.40 5.43 -0.40
N PHE A 50 -27.51 5.31 0.58
CA PHE A 50 -27.35 4.09 1.40
C PHE A 50 -26.84 4.47 2.79
N GLU A 51 -27.07 3.60 3.74
CA GLU A 51 -26.49 3.69 5.07
C GLU A 51 -25.20 2.86 5.12
N ILE A 52 -24.20 3.36 5.85
CA ILE A 52 -22.94 2.64 6.10
C ILE A 52 -22.97 2.20 7.56
N ASN A 53 -22.84 0.89 7.80
CA ASN A 53 -22.73 0.36 9.15
C ASN A 53 -21.46 0.90 9.82
N THR A 54 -21.59 1.27 11.09
CA THR A 54 -20.46 1.79 11.87
C THR A 54 -20.09 0.81 12.97
N PHE A 55 -18.80 0.66 13.19
CA PHE A 55 -18.24 -0.15 14.26
C PHE A 55 -17.38 0.73 15.18
N THR A 56 -17.31 0.35 16.44
CA THR A 56 -16.45 0.99 17.45
C THR A 56 -15.18 0.19 17.70
N ASP A 57 -15.17 -1.09 17.35
CA ASP A 57 -14.03 -1.98 17.45
C ASP A 57 -13.93 -2.85 16.19
N ILE A 58 -12.72 -3.14 15.75
CA ILE A 58 -12.46 -4.01 14.60
C ILE A 58 -12.93 -5.45 14.85
N ASN A 59 -12.99 -5.88 16.10
CA ASN A 59 -13.44 -7.21 16.49
C ASN A 59 -14.98 -7.36 16.44
N ASP A 60 -15.71 -6.25 16.41
CA ASP A 60 -17.17 -6.24 16.36
C ASP A 60 -17.71 -6.31 14.92
N VAL A 61 -16.82 -6.41 13.93
CA VAL A 61 -17.20 -6.44 12.52
C VAL A 61 -17.93 -7.73 12.17
N ASN A 62 -19.24 -7.64 12.08
CA ASN A 62 -20.16 -8.73 11.74
C ASN A 62 -20.87 -8.53 10.41
N GLU A 63 -20.68 -7.40 9.77
CA GLU A 63 -21.27 -7.03 8.48
C GLU A 63 -20.25 -7.12 7.36
N LYS A 64 -20.76 -7.23 6.13
CA LYS A 64 -19.93 -7.34 4.92
C LYS A 64 -19.09 -6.10 4.65
N VAL A 65 -19.66 -4.94 4.89
CA VAL A 65 -19.02 -3.62 4.69
C VAL A 65 -19.40 -2.70 5.84
N GLY A 66 -18.45 -1.94 6.33
CA GLY A 66 -18.68 -0.93 7.36
C GLY A 66 -17.58 0.10 7.49
N CYS A 67 -17.79 1.03 8.39
CA CYS A 67 -16.89 2.11 8.72
C CYS A 67 -16.45 2.01 10.18
N LEU A 68 -15.17 2.23 10.43
CA LEU A 68 -14.59 2.30 11.77
C LEU A 68 -13.95 3.68 11.97
N GLU A 69 -14.50 4.44 12.90
CA GLU A 69 -14.01 5.78 13.20
C GLU A 69 -12.95 5.75 14.29
N ILE A 70 -11.75 6.24 13.95
CA ILE A 70 -10.62 6.35 14.87
C ILE A 70 -10.44 7.79 15.33
N ILE A 71 -10.69 8.75 14.44
CA ILE A 71 -10.58 10.18 14.67
C ILE A 71 -11.57 10.92 13.77
N LYS A 72 -12.12 12.01 14.27
CA LYS A 72 -12.97 12.91 13.48
C LYS A 72 -12.17 13.59 12.36
N CYS A 73 -12.79 13.66 11.19
CA CYS A 73 -12.23 14.39 10.07
C CYS A 73 -12.36 15.91 10.31
N PRO A 74 -11.31 16.70 10.06
CA PRO A 74 -11.45 18.15 10.06
C PRO A 74 -12.35 18.63 8.91
N ASP A 75 -12.79 19.87 8.96
CA ASP A 75 -13.52 20.49 7.85
C ASP A 75 -12.67 20.49 6.58
N ILE A 76 -13.19 19.89 5.51
CA ILE A 76 -12.50 19.74 4.26
C ILE A 76 -13.18 20.41 3.08
N SER A 77 -12.39 20.83 2.11
CA SER A 77 -12.86 21.17 0.76
C SER A 77 -12.41 20.10 -0.21
N CYS A 78 -13.36 19.36 -0.82
CA CYS A 78 -13.07 18.31 -1.77
C CYS A 78 -12.16 18.81 -2.90
N GLY A 79 -11.12 18.04 -3.23
CA GLY A 79 -10.14 18.38 -4.26
C GLY A 79 -9.11 19.44 -3.85
N ARG A 80 -9.11 19.90 -2.60
CA ARG A 80 -8.12 20.84 -2.07
C ARG A 80 -7.35 20.23 -0.92
N LEU A 81 -6.07 20.01 -1.13
CA LEU A 81 -5.16 19.55 -0.07
C LEU A 81 -5.07 20.61 1.04
N ASN A 82 -4.98 20.15 2.29
CA ASN A 82 -4.78 21.00 3.44
C ASN A 82 -4.00 20.23 4.51
N ALA A 83 -2.92 20.82 4.99
CA ALA A 83 -2.05 20.23 6.01
C ALA A 83 -2.78 19.82 7.32
N ILE A 84 -3.93 20.44 7.61
CA ILE A 84 -4.79 20.06 8.74
C ILE A 84 -5.29 18.61 8.67
N ASN A 85 -5.35 18.04 7.45
CA ASN A 85 -5.78 16.66 7.23
C ASN A 85 -4.72 15.62 7.64
N SER A 86 -3.48 16.05 7.86
CA SER A 86 -2.34 15.14 8.05
C SER A 86 -2.49 14.23 9.26
N GLU A 87 -2.99 14.76 10.38
CA GLU A 87 -3.24 13.96 11.57
C GLU A 87 -4.27 12.86 11.30
N TYR A 88 -5.37 13.21 10.64
CA TYR A 88 -6.42 12.26 10.26
C TYR A 88 -5.87 11.13 9.38
N VAL A 89 -5.09 11.51 8.35
CA VAL A 89 -4.51 10.55 7.41
C VAL A 89 -3.53 9.59 8.11
N ILE A 90 -2.62 10.14 8.91
CA ILE A 90 -1.58 9.34 9.58
C ILE A 90 -2.19 8.42 10.64
N LYS A 91 -3.13 8.91 11.47
CA LYS A 91 -3.76 8.07 12.50
C LYS A 91 -4.56 6.90 11.90
N ASN A 92 -5.31 7.15 10.82
CA ASN A 92 -6.07 6.10 10.14
C ASN A 92 -5.15 5.07 9.46
N LEU A 93 -4.06 5.51 8.84
CA LEU A 93 -3.06 4.62 8.24
C LEU A 93 -2.37 3.77 9.31
N ASP A 94 -1.88 4.40 10.37
CA ASP A 94 -1.18 3.73 11.46
C ASP A 94 -2.07 2.70 12.16
N PHE A 95 -3.32 3.02 12.43
CA PHE A 95 -4.28 2.07 12.97
C PHE A 95 -4.46 0.85 12.06
N GLY A 96 -4.58 1.08 10.74
CA GLY A 96 -4.69 -0.01 9.76
C GLY A 96 -3.44 -0.91 9.76
N ILE A 97 -2.24 -0.33 9.85
CA ILE A 97 -0.98 -1.08 9.92
C ILE A 97 -0.93 -1.89 11.22
N ASP A 98 -1.17 -1.26 12.37
CA ASP A 98 -1.11 -1.89 13.68
C ASP A 98 -2.12 -3.05 13.80
N THR A 99 -3.32 -2.88 13.22
CA THR A 99 -4.34 -3.94 13.16
C THR A 99 -3.84 -5.15 12.36
N CYS A 100 -3.18 -4.93 11.22
CA CYS A 100 -2.64 -6.02 10.40
C CYS A 100 -1.43 -6.71 11.05
N VAL A 101 -0.60 -5.98 11.79
CA VAL A 101 0.53 -6.56 12.57
C VAL A 101 0.01 -7.51 13.64
N ASN A 102 -1.11 -7.18 14.28
CA ASN A 102 -1.69 -7.95 15.37
C ASN A 102 -2.64 -9.08 14.91
N SER A 103 -2.94 -9.19 13.62
CA SER A 103 -3.83 -10.23 13.09
C SER A 103 -3.32 -10.80 11.77
N LYS A 104 -3.34 -12.12 11.63
CA LYS A 104 -2.94 -12.83 10.41
C LYS A 104 -4.02 -12.84 9.33
N ASP A 105 -5.25 -12.57 9.71
CA ASP A 105 -6.43 -12.68 8.83
C ASP A 105 -6.90 -11.33 8.29
N ILE A 106 -6.15 -10.26 8.57
CA ILE A 106 -6.46 -8.90 8.14
C ILE A 106 -5.40 -8.41 7.16
N GLY A 107 -5.86 -7.82 6.05
CA GLY A 107 -5.01 -7.16 5.06
C GLY A 107 -5.36 -5.67 4.94
N LEU A 108 -4.36 -4.83 4.75
CA LEU A 108 -4.51 -3.38 4.56
C LEU A 108 -4.50 -3.03 3.07
N VAL A 109 -5.50 -2.27 2.65
CA VAL A 109 -5.54 -1.59 1.34
C VAL A 109 -5.53 -0.09 1.61
N THR A 110 -4.67 0.66 0.90
CA THR A 110 -4.51 2.10 1.11
C THR A 110 -4.96 2.91 -0.10
N GLY A 111 -5.62 4.02 0.16
CA GLY A 111 -5.92 5.08 -0.80
C GLY A 111 -4.74 6.06 -0.97
N PRO A 112 -4.84 6.99 -1.92
CA PRO A 112 -3.76 7.93 -2.22
C PRO A 112 -3.57 8.98 -1.12
N ILE A 113 -2.29 9.33 -0.88
CA ILE A 113 -1.84 10.33 0.09
C ILE A 113 -0.91 11.32 -0.62
N SER A 114 -1.02 12.61 -0.29
CA SER A 114 -0.03 13.62 -0.67
C SER A 114 1.09 13.66 0.36
N LYS A 115 2.30 13.27 -0.04
CA LYS A 115 3.48 13.33 0.84
C LYS A 115 3.79 14.75 1.29
N GLU A 116 3.74 15.70 0.36
CA GLU A 116 3.99 17.11 0.62
C GLU A 116 3.05 17.64 1.71
N ASN A 117 1.75 17.37 1.57
CA ASN A 117 0.74 17.80 2.52
C ASN A 117 0.97 17.23 3.93
N ILE A 118 1.37 15.95 4.02
CA ILE A 118 1.66 15.30 5.30
C ILE A 118 2.89 15.93 5.97
N ILE A 119 3.93 16.26 5.19
CA ILE A 119 5.15 16.92 5.69
C ILE A 119 4.84 18.34 6.15
N GLU A 120 4.03 19.10 5.40
CA GLU A 120 3.56 20.43 5.81
C GLU A 120 2.75 20.38 7.11
N GLY A 121 2.02 19.30 7.35
CA GLY A 121 1.32 19.03 8.60
C GLY A 121 2.21 18.65 9.79
N GLY A 122 3.54 18.64 9.59
CA GLY A 122 4.52 18.39 10.66
C GLY A 122 4.86 16.92 10.88
N TYR A 123 4.43 16.02 10.00
CA TYR A 123 4.74 14.58 10.12
C TYR A 123 5.90 14.19 9.21
N SER A 124 6.80 13.34 9.72
CA SER A 124 7.80 12.67 8.88
C SER A 124 7.12 11.58 8.06
N PHE A 125 7.13 11.72 6.74
CA PHE A 125 6.47 10.77 5.84
C PHE A 125 7.16 10.72 4.48
N SER A 126 7.79 9.60 4.16
CA SER A 126 8.43 9.35 2.86
C SER A 126 7.56 8.53 1.90
N GLY A 127 6.58 7.80 2.45
CA GLY A 127 5.59 7.02 1.68
C GLY A 127 4.97 5.90 2.51
N HIS A 128 3.97 5.23 1.94
CA HIS A 128 3.35 4.07 2.58
C HIS A 128 4.34 2.95 2.88
N THR A 129 5.23 2.65 1.91
CA THR A 129 6.21 1.57 2.02
C THR A 129 7.13 1.77 3.21
N GLU A 130 7.70 2.95 3.34
CA GLU A 130 8.61 3.30 4.42
C GLU A 130 7.89 3.36 5.78
N ARG A 131 6.65 3.89 5.78
CA ARG A 131 5.84 3.92 7.00
C ARG A 131 5.47 2.51 7.49
N ILE A 132 5.09 1.62 6.57
CA ILE A 132 4.79 0.22 6.89
C ILE A 132 6.07 -0.47 7.41
N MET A 133 7.20 -0.28 6.74
CA MET A 133 8.49 -0.86 7.16
C MET A 133 8.86 -0.42 8.59
N GLU A 134 8.75 0.88 8.88
CA GLU A 134 8.98 1.44 10.22
C GLU A 134 8.06 0.81 11.27
N LYS A 135 6.76 0.81 11.03
CA LYS A 135 5.74 0.32 11.97
C LYS A 135 5.80 -1.19 12.20
N THR A 136 6.27 -1.94 11.24
CA THR A 136 6.44 -3.40 11.33
C THR A 136 7.81 -3.83 11.86
N ASN A 137 8.72 -2.88 12.12
CA ASN A 137 10.12 -3.13 12.48
C ASN A 137 10.80 -4.10 11.49
N SER A 138 10.50 -3.96 10.21
CA SER A 138 11.06 -4.82 9.16
C SER A 138 12.40 -4.25 8.70
N ASP A 139 13.42 -5.12 8.60
CA ASP A 139 14.77 -4.72 8.16
C ASP A 139 14.81 -4.35 6.67
N ASP A 140 13.89 -4.91 5.87
CA ASP A 140 13.83 -4.67 4.43
C ASP A 140 12.41 -4.88 3.88
N VAL A 141 12.15 -4.35 2.70
CA VAL A 141 10.87 -4.40 2.00
C VAL A 141 11.07 -4.68 0.52
N LEU A 142 10.11 -5.38 -0.09
CA LEU A 142 10.11 -5.68 -1.50
C LEU A 142 8.84 -5.16 -2.16
N MET A 143 9.00 -4.25 -3.12
CA MET A 143 7.87 -3.81 -3.94
C MET A 143 7.57 -4.87 -5.01
N LEU A 144 6.34 -5.37 -5.00
CA LEU A 144 5.84 -6.38 -5.94
C LEU A 144 4.64 -5.82 -6.71
N LEU A 145 4.79 -5.73 -8.04
CA LEU A 145 3.67 -5.47 -8.95
C LEU A 145 3.13 -6.84 -9.39
N ALA A 146 1.88 -7.10 -9.06
CA ALA A 146 1.28 -8.41 -9.27
C ALA A 146 0.00 -8.34 -10.09
N SER A 147 -0.12 -9.26 -11.04
CA SER A 147 -1.35 -9.59 -11.74
C SER A 147 -1.55 -11.11 -11.69
N GLU A 148 -2.67 -11.59 -12.22
CA GLU A 148 -2.90 -13.04 -12.31
C GLU A 148 -1.79 -13.78 -13.08
N ARG A 149 -1.25 -13.15 -14.14
CA ARG A 149 -0.30 -13.78 -15.06
C ARG A 149 1.15 -13.44 -14.80
N LEU A 150 1.42 -12.28 -14.23
CA LEU A 150 2.77 -11.76 -14.08
C LEU A 150 2.98 -11.13 -12.70
N LYS A 151 4.10 -11.44 -12.07
CA LYS A 151 4.57 -10.80 -10.85
C LYS A 151 5.97 -10.25 -11.10
N VAL A 152 6.15 -8.95 -10.87
CA VAL A 152 7.43 -8.25 -11.05
C VAL A 152 7.87 -7.66 -9.72
N ALA A 153 8.99 -8.13 -9.21
CA ALA A 153 9.62 -7.60 -8.01
C ALA A 153 10.74 -6.61 -8.39
N LEU A 154 10.83 -5.52 -7.66
CA LEU A 154 11.82 -4.48 -7.92
C LEU A 154 13.02 -4.63 -6.99
N ALA A 155 14.23 -4.71 -7.56
CA ALA A 155 15.46 -4.74 -6.76
C ALA A 155 15.72 -3.38 -6.07
N THR A 156 15.45 -2.29 -6.78
CA THR A 156 15.59 -0.91 -6.27
C THR A 156 14.33 -0.10 -6.52
N THR A 157 14.02 0.86 -5.64
CA THR A 157 12.87 1.78 -5.75
C THR A 157 13.29 3.18 -5.33
N HIS A 158 12.71 4.20 -5.99
CA HIS A 158 12.83 5.62 -5.59
C HIS A 158 14.26 6.17 -5.49
N ILE A 159 15.21 5.62 -6.25
CA ILE A 159 16.58 6.14 -6.37
C ILE A 159 16.81 6.79 -7.73
N PRO A 160 17.73 7.77 -7.86
CA PRO A 160 18.10 8.34 -9.14
C PRO A 160 18.61 7.26 -10.12
N LEU A 161 18.26 7.37 -11.40
CA LEU A 161 18.62 6.37 -12.41
C LEU A 161 20.15 6.11 -12.48
N ASN A 162 20.95 7.16 -12.36
CA ASN A 162 22.41 7.07 -12.36
C ASN A 162 23.00 6.38 -11.11
N LYS A 163 22.18 6.08 -10.10
CA LYS A 163 22.58 5.35 -8.89
C LYS A 163 22.18 3.88 -8.91
N VAL A 164 21.39 3.46 -9.91
CA VAL A 164 20.87 2.08 -9.95
C VAL A 164 22.01 1.08 -10.05
N SER A 165 22.94 1.23 -10.99
CA SER A 165 24.05 0.29 -11.16
C SER A 165 24.90 0.15 -9.89
N GLU A 166 25.27 1.25 -9.25
CA GLU A 166 26.03 1.27 -8.00
C GLU A 166 25.29 0.60 -6.83
N SER A 167 23.93 0.60 -6.87
CA SER A 167 23.10 0.01 -5.83
C SER A 167 22.90 -1.49 -5.98
N ILE A 168 23.17 -2.05 -7.17
CA ILE A 168 23.03 -3.49 -7.40
C ILE A 168 24.25 -4.21 -6.83
N THR A 169 24.01 -4.93 -5.74
CA THR A 169 25.03 -5.75 -5.07
C THR A 169 24.52 -7.19 -4.92
N THR A 170 25.45 -8.13 -4.75
CA THR A 170 25.10 -9.54 -4.51
C THR A 170 24.19 -9.69 -3.28
N ASP A 171 24.50 -8.97 -2.19
CA ASP A 171 23.70 -9.04 -0.95
C ASP A 171 22.28 -8.48 -1.18
N LEU A 172 22.15 -7.36 -1.90
CA LEU A 172 20.85 -6.81 -2.26
C LEU A 172 20.01 -7.85 -3.00
N ILE A 173 20.56 -8.45 -4.04
CA ILE A 173 19.84 -9.43 -4.87
C ILE A 173 19.45 -10.64 -4.03
N ILE A 174 20.37 -11.21 -3.26
CA ILE A 174 20.12 -12.37 -2.40
C ILE A 174 18.99 -12.06 -1.40
N ASN A 175 19.02 -10.89 -0.75
CA ASN A 175 18.00 -10.49 0.21
C ASN A 175 16.63 -10.33 -0.44
N LYS A 176 16.56 -9.61 -1.58
CA LYS A 176 15.29 -9.44 -2.32
C LYS A 176 14.72 -10.78 -2.81
N VAL A 177 15.56 -11.67 -3.30
CA VAL A 177 15.13 -13.03 -3.75
C VAL A 177 14.64 -13.86 -2.57
N LYS A 178 15.32 -13.82 -1.40
CA LYS A 178 14.87 -14.51 -0.19
C LYS A 178 13.49 -14.03 0.27
N ILE A 179 13.28 -12.72 0.35
CA ILE A 179 11.98 -12.12 0.68
C ILE A 179 10.93 -12.60 -0.32
N LEU A 180 11.18 -12.44 -1.62
CA LEU A 180 10.25 -12.84 -2.67
C LEU A 180 9.87 -14.32 -2.59
N ASN A 181 10.86 -15.20 -2.46
CA ASN A 181 10.64 -16.65 -2.36
C ASN A 181 9.81 -17.02 -1.13
N HIS A 182 10.09 -16.40 0.02
CA HIS A 182 9.34 -16.60 1.25
C HIS A 182 7.88 -16.17 1.08
N GLU A 183 7.65 -14.95 0.60
CA GLU A 183 6.31 -14.39 0.46
C GLU A 183 5.47 -15.11 -0.62
N LEU A 184 6.08 -15.53 -1.73
CA LEU A 184 5.38 -16.32 -2.75
C LEU A 184 4.89 -17.65 -2.21
N LYS A 185 5.62 -18.27 -1.29
CA LYS A 185 5.20 -19.51 -0.62
C LYS A 185 4.13 -19.26 0.42
N SER A 186 4.36 -18.32 1.31
CA SER A 186 3.52 -18.10 2.50
C SER A 186 2.20 -17.40 2.19
N LYS A 187 2.21 -16.37 1.30
CA LYS A 187 1.04 -15.53 1.03
C LYS A 187 0.37 -15.82 -0.32
N PHE A 188 1.13 -16.30 -1.31
CA PHE A 188 0.58 -16.65 -2.63
C PHE A 188 0.34 -18.15 -2.83
N ASN A 189 0.66 -19.00 -1.85
CA ASN A 189 0.52 -20.45 -1.89
C ASN A 189 1.24 -21.11 -3.09
N ILE A 190 2.38 -20.56 -3.51
CA ILE A 190 3.19 -21.10 -4.59
C ILE A 190 4.31 -21.95 -3.97
N GLU A 191 4.12 -23.27 -3.89
CA GLU A 191 5.07 -24.16 -3.21
C GLU A 191 6.50 -24.11 -3.79
N LYS A 192 6.62 -24.02 -5.11
CA LYS A 192 7.90 -24.01 -5.83
C LYS A 192 7.98 -22.77 -6.74
N PRO A 193 8.23 -21.57 -6.21
CA PRO A 193 8.34 -20.37 -7.01
C PRO A 193 9.48 -20.46 -8.03
N LYS A 194 9.20 -20.11 -9.28
CA LYS A 194 10.22 -19.92 -10.31
C LYS A 194 10.50 -18.44 -10.42
N ILE A 195 11.68 -18.03 -10.00
CA ILE A 195 12.11 -16.63 -9.98
C ILE A 195 13.18 -16.46 -11.06
N SER A 196 12.95 -15.54 -11.98
CA SER A 196 13.91 -15.17 -13.02
C SER A 196 14.47 -13.79 -12.69
N LEU A 197 15.78 -13.64 -12.73
CA LEU A 197 16.46 -12.35 -12.66
C LEU A 197 16.65 -11.83 -14.08
N LEU A 198 16.24 -10.60 -14.32
CA LEU A 198 16.45 -9.91 -15.59
C LEU A 198 17.78 -9.18 -15.56
N GLY A 199 18.42 -9.05 -16.73
CA GLY A 199 19.61 -8.24 -16.88
C GLY A 199 19.35 -6.77 -16.57
N LEU A 200 20.33 -6.12 -15.97
CA LEU A 200 20.34 -4.67 -15.73
C LEU A 200 20.66 -3.91 -17.01
N ASN A 201 21.67 -4.40 -17.73
CA ASN A 201 22.17 -3.76 -18.94
C ASN A 201 21.49 -4.27 -20.21
N PRO A 202 21.46 -3.50 -21.30
CA PRO A 202 21.01 -3.97 -22.61
C PRO A 202 21.77 -5.25 -23.01
N HIS A 203 21.03 -6.21 -23.56
CA HIS A 203 21.56 -7.54 -23.97
C HIS A 203 22.35 -8.26 -22.84
N ALA A 204 21.93 -8.03 -21.59
CA ALA A 204 22.60 -8.59 -20.41
C ALA A 204 24.13 -8.29 -20.39
N GLY A 205 24.47 -7.06 -20.72
CA GLY A 205 25.85 -6.57 -20.70
C GLY A 205 26.70 -6.94 -21.90
N GLU A 206 26.16 -7.67 -22.92
CA GLU A 206 26.88 -8.08 -24.15
C GLU A 206 28.29 -8.65 -23.87
N GLY A 207 28.37 -9.60 -22.95
CA GLY A 207 29.65 -10.21 -22.54
C GLY A 207 30.59 -9.21 -21.82
N GLY A 208 30.03 -8.22 -21.13
CA GLY A 208 30.77 -7.21 -20.37
C GLY A 208 31.16 -5.96 -21.16
N LYS A 209 30.68 -5.82 -22.41
CA LYS A 209 30.95 -4.65 -23.26
C LYS A 209 30.05 -3.46 -22.95
N LEU A 210 28.82 -3.74 -22.43
CA LEU A 210 27.82 -2.75 -22.08
C LEU A 210 27.56 -2.65 -20.56
N GLY A 211 28.44 -3.22 -19.76
CA GLY A 211 28.37 -3.29 -18.30
C GLY A 211 28.82 -4.66 -17.83
N LYS A 212 29.21 -4.78 -16.59
CA LYS A 212 29.73 -6.01 -16.00
C LYS A 212 28.88 -6.56 -14.85
N GLU A 213 27.84 -5.86 -14.48
CA GLU A 213 26.99 -6.17 -13.33
C GLU A 213 26.38 -7.59 -13.46
N GLU A 214 26.05 -8.04 -14.67
CA GLU A 214 25.56 -9.40 -14.90
C GLU A 214 26.65 -10.42 -14.58
N ILE A 215 27.86 -10.23 -15.08
CA ILE A 215 28.97 -11.18 -14.94
C ILE A 215 29.51 -11.21 -13.51
N GLU A 216 29.64 -10.04 -12.88
CA GLU A 216 30.32 -9.89 -11.59
C GLU A 216 29.37 -10.03 -10.39
N ILE A 217 28.08 -9.75 -10.57
CA ILE A 217 27.11 -9.61 -9.46
C ILE A 217 25.85 -10.50 -9.64
N ILE A 218 25.22 -10.46 -10.81
CA ILE A 218 23.87 -11.02 -10.98
C ILE A 218 23.91 -12.53 -11.28
N ILE A 219 24.87 -12.99 -12.12
CA ILE A 219 24.99 -14.40 -12.52
C ILE A 219 25.60 -15.27 -11.40
N PRO A 220 26.66 -14.86 -10.68
CA PRO A 220 27.22 -15.72 -9.64
C PRO A 220 26.27 -16.00 -8.51
#